data_c79cc2b1c85c48a940ec2a03c526028e
#
_entry.id   c79cc2b1c85c48a940ec2a03c526028e
#
_cell.length_a   1.000
_cell.length_b   1.000
_cell.length_c   1.000
_cell.angle_alpha   90.00
_cell.angle_beta   90.00
_cell.angle_gamma   90.00
#
_symmetry.space_group_name_H-M   'P 1'
#
loop_
_entity.id
_entity.type
_entity.pdbx_description
1 polymer ?
#
loop_
_entity_poly.entity_id
_entity_poly.type
_entity_poly.pdbx_seq_one_letter_code
_entity_poly.pdbx_strand_id
1 'polypeptide(L)'
;MQTLRRLAFLLTFLLIGCQPNASATVTIIDGEQIHIVESKERVPLLLLTQNGLTPQPNGLILVNGIQAPIDQPVSGTNSIQLQLRHAVTITINSPHGQQVIQSSALNVGQAMNEAGIVLTKNDQLDPPAETPITQPVTVTYTPARDLTVSVGEAAINIRSAARTVGEALTEAGIPLIGFDTSSPSENEALPANGQIRVVRVSESTSVALKSIPFTTQRTESADVPLGQENIIQAGVNGLSMIHTRIRYEDGKEVSRKTEDEVILREPQPRIVVGGSQIVLAPLPINNGAPSDYWLATQMYATVYSPCASGTGGCSYSTSSGAPAGQGIVAVDYSIYSYLAGMKVYIPGYGFATIGDTGGGPIIETALGVARTKWIDLGFNEGEMRDMTGWVTVYFLAPAPAEIPYFLK
;
A
#
# COMPACT_ATOMS: atom_id res chain seq x y z
N MET A 1 -50.24 -23.59 102.69
CA MET A 1 -50.10 -25.05 102.73
C MET A 1 -48.98 -25.41 101.72
N GLN A 2 -47.85 -25.68 102.26
CA GLN A 2 -47.18 -26.99 102.31
C GLN A 2 -46.90 -27.49 100.84
N THR A 3 -45.69 -27.82 100.45
CA THR A 3 -44.66 -28.67 101.11
C THR A 3 -43.32 -28.50 100.35
N LEU A 4 -42.32 -28.52 101.15
CA LEU A 4 -40.90 -28.66 100.90
C LEU A 4 -40.60 -29.95 100.12
N ARG A 5 -39.80 -29.88 99.04
CA ARG A 5 -39.04 -31.05 98.52
C ARG A 5 -37.61 -30.65 98.24
N ARG A 6 -36.71 -31.24 99.02
CA ARG A 6 -35.29 -31.15 98.87
C ARG A 6 -34.82 -31.84 97.59
N LEU A 7 -34.02 -31.16 96.81
CA LEU A 7 -33.32 -31.77 95.69
C LEU A 7 -31.84 -31.83 96.02
N ALA A 8 -31.37 -33.05 96.19
CA ALA A 8 -29.96 -33.35 96.42
C ALA A 8 -29.15 -33.11 95.13
N PHE A 9 -28.16 -32.22 95.24
CA PHE A 9 -27.21 -31.94 94.11
C PHE A 9 -26.14 -33.05 94.20
N LEU A 10 -26.16 -33.97 93.21
CA LEU A 10 -25.11 -34.97 93.00
C LEU A 10 -23.97 -34.31 92.29
N LEU A 11 -22.88 -33.99 92.95
CA LEU A 11 -21.65 -33.45 92.39
C LEU A 11 -20.85 -34.59 91.74
N THR A 12 -21.02 -34.84 90.45
CA THR A 12 -20.20 -35.75 89.65
C THR A 12 -18.85 -35.09 89.36
N PHE A 13 -17.82 -35.47 90.08
CA PHE A 13 -16.43 -35.18 89.72
C PHE A 13 -16.08 -35.91 88.45
N LEU A 14 -15.99 -35.19 87.34
CA LEU A 14 -15.35 -35.63 86.07
C LEU A 14 -13.85 -35.70 86.33
N LEU A 15 -13.36 -36.88 86.63
CA LEU A 15 -11.94 -37.19 86.55
C LEU A 15 -11.53 -37.05 85.09
N ILE A 16 -10.95 -35.91 84.74
CA ILE A 16 -10.17 -35.77 83.55
C ILE A 16 -8.90 -36.61 83.78
N GLY A 17 -9.00 -37.86 83.33
CA GLY A 17 -7.86 -38.75 83.31
C GLY A 17 -6.85 -38.19 82.29
N CYS A 18 -5.68 -37.76 82.81
CA CYS A 18 -4.51 -37.67 81.94
C CYS A 18 -4.31 -39.06 81.35
N GLN A 19 -4.69 -39.24 80.09
CA GLN A 19 -4.29 -40.40 79.31
C GLN A 19 -2.74 -40.43 79.32
N PRO A 20 -2.09 -41.48 79.74
CA PRO A 20 -0.66 -41.62 79.55
C PRO A 20 -0.35 -41.51 78.12
N ASN A 21 0.65 -40.69 77.78
CA ASN A 21 1.10 -40.46 76.33
C ASN A 21 1.24 -41.84 75.68
N ALA A 22 0.26 -42.20 74.88
CA ALA A 22 0.33 -43.41 74.09
C ALA A 22 1.53 -43.33 73.14
N SER A 23 2.27 -44.39 72.96
CA SER A 23 3.34 -44.47 72.01
C SER A 23 2.77 -44.23 70.60
N ALA A 24 3.46 -43.51 69.78
CA ALA A 24 3.12 -43.34 68.32
C ALA A 24 4.13 -44.14 67.51
N THR A 25 3.64 -44.66 66.41
CA THR A 25 4.48 -45.20 65.34
C THR A 25 5.13 -44.04 64.61
N VAL A 26 6.45 -43.92 64.68
CA VAL A 26 7.23 -42.92 64.02
C VAL A 26 7.92 -43.54 62.78
N THR A 27 7.62 -43.08 61.61
CA THR A 27 8.29 -43.48 60.35
C THR A 27 9.25 -42.37 59.94
N ILE A 28 10.54 -42.63 59.95
CA ILE A 28 11.58 -41.71 59.56
C ILE A 28 12.11 -42.17 58.24
N ILE A 29 12.02 -41.28 57.22
CA ILE A 29 12.49 -41.53 55.85
C ILE A 29 13.71 -40.63 55.61
N ASP A 30 14.87 -41.24 55.35
CA ASP A 30 16.13 -40.57 55.04
C ASP A 30 16.67 -41.10 53.71
N GLY A 31 16.37 -40.41 52.63
CA GLY A 31 16.63 -40.89 51.25
C GLY A 31 15.92 -42.21 50.98
N GLU A 32 16.69 -43.30 50.80
CA GLU A 32 16.16 -44.65 50.59
C GLU A 32 16.00 -45.44 51.88
N GLN A 33 16.48 -44.91 53.03
CA GLN A 33 16.39 -45.57 54.30
C GLN A 33 15.09 -45.22 55.02
N ILE A 34 14.42 -46.27 55.52
CA ILE A 34 13.19 -46.13 56.32
C ILE A 34 13.40 -46.72 57.69
N HIS A 35 13.24 -45.92 58.76
CA HIS A 35 13.27 -46.32 60.09
C HIS A 35 11.87 -46.28 60.71
N ILE A 36 11.37 -47.37 61.24
CA ILE A 36 10.08 -47.41 61.96
C ILE A 36 10.32 -47.69 63.41
N VAL A 37 9.89 -46.81 64.28
CA VAL A 37 10.11 -46.91 65.77
C VAL A 37 8.82 -46.52 66.48
N GLU A 38 8.65 -47.14 67.69
CA GLU A 38 7.60 -46.74 68.63
C GLU A 38 8.18 -45.77 69.61
N SER A 39 7.59 -44.58 69.71
CA SER A 39 8.09 -43.54 70.64
C SER A 39 6.96 -42.80 71.34
N LYS A 40 7.24 -42.39 72.58
CA LYS A 40 6.40 -41.44 73.33
C LYS A 40 6.79 -39.99 73.06
N GLU A 41 7.98 -39.79 72.47
CA GLU A 41 8.44 -38.48 72.11
C GLU A 41 7.56 -37.95 70.92
N ARG A 42 7.33 -36.67 70.92
CA ARG A 42 6.50 -35.98 69.89
C ARG A 42 7.23 -34.83 69.20
N VAL A 43 8.40 -34.47 69.72
CA VAL A 43 9.20 -33.42 69.13
C VAL A 43 10.06 -34.00 68.00
N PRO A 44 9.87 -33.62 66.75
CA PRO A 44 10.57 -34.17 65.58
C PRO A 44 12.09 -34.17 65.72
N LEU A 45 12.67 -33.08 66.20
CA LEU A 45 14.10 -32.95 66.38
C LEU A 45 14.64 -33.99 67.39
N LEU A 46 13.92 -34.23 68.50
CA LEU A 46 14.29 -35.22 69.49
C LEU A 46 14.13 -36.65 68.95
N LEU A 47 13.06 -36.91 68.17
CA LEU A 47 12.86 -38.21 67.54
C LEU A 47 14.00 -38.55 66.59
N LEU A 48 14.48 -37.60 65.77
CA LEU A 48 15.64 -37.79 64.92
C LEU A 48 16.89 -38.07 65.70
N THR A 49 17.21 -37.25 66.68
CA THR A 49 18.41 -37.38 67.49
C THR A 49 18.47 -38.71 68.28
N GLN A 50 17.34 -39.19 68.83
CA GLN A 50 17.24 -40.49 69.53
C GLN A 50 17.51 -41.67 68.57
N ASN A 51 17.30 -41.49 67.29
CA ASN A 51 17.56 -42.51 66.23
C ASN A 51 18.90 -42.31 65.54
N GLY A 52 19.79 -41.46 66.06
CA GLY A 52 21.13 -41.24 65.50
C GLY A 52 21.17 -40.37 64.23
N LEU A 53 20.07 -39.70 63.95
CA LEU A 53 19.95 -38.84 62.77
C LEU A 53 20.06 -37.37 63.19
N THR A 54 20.97 -36.63 62.59
CA THR A 54 21.14 -35.20 62.81
C THR A 54 20.71 -34.40 61.54
N PRO A 55 19.84 -33.39 61.67
CA PRO A 55 19.52 -32.52 60.59
C PRO A 55 20.77 -31.89 59.98
N GLN A 56 20.91 -31.97 58.66
CA GLN A 56 22.01 -31.32 57.95
C GLN A 56 21.76 -29.82 57.84
N PRO A 57 22.83 -28.99 57.78
CA PRO A 57 22.69 -27.61 57.37
C PRO A 57 21.99 -27.51 56.01
N ASN A 58 21.04 -26.59 55.87
CA ASN A 58 20.19 -26.41 54.69
C ASN A 58 19.32 -27.60 54.31
N GLY A 59 19.21 -28.66 55.20
CA GLY A 59 18.26 -29.73 55.00
C GLY A 59 16.85 -29.32 55.46
N LEU A 60 15.83 -29.95 54.87
CA LEU A 60 14.43 -29.73 55.23
C LEU A 60 13.86 -30.99 55.87
N ILE A 61 13.11 -30.85 56.95
CA ILE A 61 12.37 -31.93 57.55
C ILE A 61 10.88 -31.71 57.34
N LEU A 62 10.24 -32.64 56.65
CA LEU A 62 8.78 -32.65 56.49
C LEU A 62 8.17 -33.52 57.60
N VAL A 63 7.17 -32.98 58.29
CA VAL A 63 6.38 -33.68 59.29
C VAL A 63 5.00 -33.97 58.69
N ASN A 64 4.68 -35.26 58.52
CA ASN A 64 3.45 -35.68 57.84
C ASN A 64 3.25 -35.05 56.44
N GLY A 65 4.36 -34.89 55.69
CA GLY A 65 4.37 -34.37 54.33
C GLY A 65 4.34 -32.86 54.21
N ILE A 66 4.33 -32.11 55.34
CA ILE A 66 4.32 -30.63 55.34
C ILE A 66 5.53 -30.08 56.10
N GLN A 67 5.95 -28.89 55.73
CA GLN A 67 6.96 -28.18 56.52
C GLN A 67 6.34 -27.68 57.84
N ALA A 68 6.86 -28.13 58.96
CA ALA A 68 6.37 -27.78 60.28
C ALA A 68 7.55 -27.48 61.23
N PRO A 69 7.34 -26.77 62.35
CA PRO A 69 8.36 -26.55 63.32
C PRO A 69 8.87 -27.91 63.91
N ILE A 70 10.18 -28.10 63.86
CA ILE A 70 10.80 -29.40 64.31
C ILE A 70 11.11 -29.45 65.79
N ASP A 71 11.05 -28.32 66.45
CA ASP A 71 11.30 -28.10 67.91
C ASP A 71 10.02 -28.13 68.76
N GLN A 72 8.88 -28.29 68.14
CA GLN A 72 7.57 -28.34 68.79
C GLN A 72 6.94 -29.73 68.72
N PRO A 73 6.16 -30.19 69.72
CA PRO A 73 5.54 -31.50 69.66
C PRO A 73 4.43 -31.60 68.60
N VAL A 74 4.43 -32.68 67.84
CA VAL A 74 3.35 -33.00 66.87
C VAL A 74 2.13 -33.46 67.68
N SER A 75 1.02 -32.73 67.53
CA SER A 75 -0.20 -32.96 68.33
C SER A 75 -1.13 -33.97 67.60
N GLY A 76 -1.86 -34.81 68.34
CA GLY A 76 -3.08 -35.46 67.98
C GLY A 76 -2.96 -36.69 67.04
N THR A 77 -1.79 -37.29 66.81
CA THR A 77 -1.62 -38.44 65.94
C THR A 77 -0.97 -39.63 66.59
N ASN A 78 -1.46 -40.86 66.34
CA ASN A 78 -0.82 -42.12 66.72
C ASN A 78 0.26 -42.56 65.71
N SER A 79 0.48 -41.79 64.65
CA SER A 79 1.50 -42.03 63.61
C SER A 79 2.14 -40.71 63.22
N ILE A 80 3.45 -40.65 63.21
CA ILE A 80 4.24 -39.49 62.77
C ILE A 80 5.16 -39.91 61.66
N GLN A 81 5.10 -39.21 60.50
CA GLN A 81 6.06 -39.44 59.48
C GLN A 81 7.01 -38.24 59.40
N LEU A 82 8.31 -38.54 59.53
CA LEU A 82 9.40 -37.57 59.33
C LEU A 82 10.14 -37.90 58.07
N GLN A 83 10.23 -36.95 57.12
CA GLN A 83 11.02 -37.13 55.90
C GLN A 83 12.16 -36.12 55.90
N LEU A 84 13.39 -36.64 55.94
CA LEU A 84 14.60 -35.84 55.81
C LEU A 84 14.89 -35.60 54.34
N ARG A 85 15.06 -34.36 53.98
CA ARG A 85 15.52 -33.95 52.66
C ARG A 85 16.88 -33.31 52.78
N HIS A 86 17.85 -33.90 52.11
CA HIS A 86 19.19 -33.34 52.05
C HIS A 86 19.24 -32.22 51.02
N ALA A 87 20.05 -31.20 51.29
CA ALA A 87 20.29 -30.15 50.31
C ALA A 87 21.05 -30.69 49.10
N VAL A 88 20.59 -30.38 47.95
CA VAL A 88 21.24 -30.70 46.66
C VAL A 88 21.75 -29.44 45.96
N THR A 89 22.74 -29.62 45.10
CA THR A 89 23.28 -28.51 44.31
C THR A 89 22.31 -28.09 43.25
N ILE A 90 21.97 -26.82 43.24
CA ILE A 90 21.16 -26.20 42.22
C ILE A 90 22.00 -25.15 41.53
N THR A 91 22.17 -25.31 40.19
CA THR A 91 22.90 -24.38 39.34
C THR A 91 21.91 -23.55 38.54
N ILE A 92 21.90 -22.23 38.77
CA ILE A 92 21.00 -21.31 38.07
C ILE A 92 21.80 -20.54 37.02
N ASN A 93 21.49 -20.74 35.75
CA ASN A 93 22.04 -20.00 34.64
C ASN A 93 21.09 -18.88 34.25
N SER A 94 21.57 -17.64 34.26
CA SER A 94 20.80 -16.47 33.88
C SER A 94 21.60 -15.55 32.94
N PRO A 95 21.00 -14.57 32.27
CA PRO A 95 21.73 -13.56 31.50
C PRO A 95 22.73 -12.73 32.36
N HIS A 96 22.55 -12.74 33.70
CA HIS A 96 23.43 -12.03 34.63
C HIS A 96 24.60 -12.88 35.14
N GLY A 97 24.66 -14.14 34.72
CA GLY A 97 25.69 -15.09 35.13
C GLY A 97 25.12 -16.35 35.78
N GLN A 98 26.03 -17.18 36.29
CA GLN A 98 25.71 -18.42 36.96
C GLN A 98 25.72 -18.23 38.47
N GLN A 99 24.68 -18.74 39.15
CA GLN A 99 24.58 -18.82 40.60
C GLN A 99 24.45 -20.28 41.01
N VAL A 100 25.17 -20.69 42.08
CA VAL A 100 25.09 -22.05 42.63
C VAL A 100 24.65 -21.96 44.10
N ILE A 101 23.60 -22.68 44.43
CA ILE A 101 23.09 -22.76 45.81
C ILE A 101 22.98 -24.21 46.26
N GLN A 102 22.98 -24.42 47.56
CA GLN A 102 22.62 -25.69 48.20
C GLN A 102 21.20 -25.54 48.78
N SER A 103 20.26 -26.29 48.28
CA SER A 103 18.85 -26.17 48.63
C SER A 103 18.18 -27.52 48.82
N SER A 104 17.31 -27.60 49.78
CA SER A 104 16.38 -28.72 50.02
C SER A 104 14.95 -28.42 49.56
N ALA A 105 14.77 -27.38 48.74
CA ALA A 105 13.49 -26.96 48.22
C ALA A 105 12.75 -28.10 47.53
N LEU A 106 11.43 -28.08 47.58
CA LEU A 106 10.59 -29.15 47.05
C LEU A 106 10.50 -29.08 45.50
N ASN A 107 10.57 -27.86 44.96
CA ASN A 107 10.48 -27.60 43.55
C ASN A 107 11.40 -26.46 43.12
N VAL A 108 11.55 -26.30 41.80
CA VAL A 108 12.41 -25.29 41.20
C VAL A 108 12.00 -23.87 41.63
N GLY A 109 10.70 -23.56 41.68
CA GLY A 109 10.20 -22.23 42.05
C GLY A 109 10.59 -21.84 43.50
N GLN A 110 10.54 -22.78 44.43
CA GLN A 110 11.02 -22.55 45.81
C GLN A 110 12.52 -22.30 45.84
N ALA A 111 13.29 -23.09 45.09
CA ALA A 111 14.74 -22.90 45.00
C ALA A 111 15.12 -21.55 44.40
N MET A 112 14.39 -21.08 43.38
CA MET A 112 14.57 -19.74 42.81
C MET A 112 14.34 -18.64 43.86
N ASN A 113 13.28 -18.80 44.68
CA ASN A 113 13.00 -17.86 45.75
C ASN A 113 14.10 -17.88 46.86
N GLU A 114 14.62 -19.06 47.22
CA GLU A 114 15.77 -19.19 48.13
C GLU A 114 17.05 -18.54 47.56
N ALA A 115 17.21 -18.58 46.24
CA ALA A 115 18.30 -17.88 45.55
C ALA A 115 18.10 -16.35 45.49
N GLY A 116 16.99 -15.82 46.02
CA GLY A 116 16.65 -14.41 45.99
C GLY A 116 16.03 -13.94 44.66
N ILE A 117 15.64 -14.89 43.79
CA ILE A 117 15.03 -14.59 42.50
C ILE A 117 13.51 -14.67 42.63
N VAL A 118 12.86 -13.50 42.61
CA VAL A 118 11.39 -13.40 42.61
C VAL A 118 10.88 -13.55 41.18
N LEU A 119 10.22 -14.67 40.93
CA LEU A 119 9.66 -14.94 39.63
C LEU A 119 8.45 -14.04 39.34
N THR A 120 8.41 -13.50 38.15
CA THR A 120 7.32 -12.67 37.67
C THR A 120 6.58 -13.36 36.51
N LYS A 121 5.39 -12.84 36.18
CA LYS A 121 4.63 -13.34 35.06
C LYS A 121 5.46 -13.21 33.77
N ASN A 122 5.45 -14.24 32.94
CA ASN A 122 6.14 -14.36 31.66
C ASN A 122 7.67 -14.59 31.79
N ASP A 123 8.22 -14.73 32.99
CA ASP A 123 9.59 -15.25 33.14
C ASP A 123 9.62 -16.71 32.65
N GLN A 124 10.70 -17.12 32.00
CA GLN A 124 10.87 -18.51 31.54
C GLN A 124 11.88 -19.25 32.44
N LEU A 125 11.51 -20.48 32.80
CA LEU A 125 12.36 -21.43 33.49
C LEU A 125 12.40 -22.75 32.71
N ASP A 126 13.59 -23.32 32.65
CA ASP A 126 13.82 -24.67 32.16
C ASP A 126 14.76 -25.39 33.14
N PRO A 127 14.29 -26.40 33.91
CA PRO A 127 12.90 -26.90 33.94
C PRO A 127 11.91 -25.94 34.61
N PRO A 128 10.57 -26.14 34.41
CA PRO A 128 9.50 -25.28 34.99
C PRO A 128 9.52 -25.20 36.51
N ALA A 129 8.90 -24.11 37.08
CA ALA A 129 8.88 -23.81 38.48
C ALA A 129 8.30 -24.96 39.37
N GLU A 130 7.33 -25.70 38.85
CA GLU A 130 6.65 -26.79 39.55
C GLU A 130 7.44 -28.10 39.54
N THR A 131 8.55 -28.17 38.81
CA THR A 131 9.37 -29.40 38.69
C THR A 131 9.93 -29.78 40.08
N PRO A 132 9.66 -31.02 40.56
CA PRO A 132 10.20 -31.50 41.83
C PRO A 132 11.72 -31.63 41.79
N ILE A 133 12.38 -31.24 42.87
CA ILE A 133 13.83 -31.39 43.03
C ILE A 133 14.10 -32.60 43.90
N THR A 134 14.72 -33.64 43.30
CA THR A 134 15.13 -34.88 44.05
C THR A 134 16.61 -35.16 43.90
N GLN A 135 17.31 -34.47 43.01
CA GLN A 135 18.72 -34.61 42.70
C GLN A 135 19.29 -33.25 42.27
N PRO A 136 20.60 -33.11 42.14
CA PRO A 136 21.18 -31.87 41.55
C PRO A 136 20.57 -31.52 40.25
N VAL A 137 20.21 -30.22 40.07
CA VAL A 137 19.52 -29.72 38.88
C VAL A 137 20.16 -28.44 38.40
N THR A 138 20.22 -28.27 37.07
CA THR A 138 20.56 -27.02 36.43
C THR A 138 19.30 -26.36 35.90
N VAL A 139 19.07 -25.11 36.29
CA VAL A 139 17.92 -24.31 35.90
C VAL A 139 18.40 -23.18 34.99
N THR A 140 17.81 -23.08 33.82
CA THR A 140 17.98 -21.91 32.93
C THR A 140 16.87 -20.91 33.22
N TYR A 141 17.24 -19.71 33.66
CA TYR A 141 16.31 -18.63 33.96
C TYR A 141 16.46 -17.49 32.97
N THR A 142 15.37 -17.15 32.28
CA THR A 142 15.29 -16.01 31.39
C THR A 142 14.23 -15.03 31.92
N PRO A 143 14.65 -13.88 32.48
CA PRO A 143 13.71 -12.88 32.95
C PRO A 143 12.97 -12.22 31.81
N ALA A 144 11.68 -12.02 31.95
CA ALA A 144 10.87 -11.26 30.99
C ALA A 144 11.25 -9.78 31.02
N ARG A 145 11.34 -9.17 29.86
CA ARG A 145 11.64 -7.75 29.68
C ARG A 145 10.42 -6.97 29.27
N ASP A 146 10.38 -5.70 29.64
CA ASP A 146 9.33 -4.78 29.19
C ASP A 146 9.63 -4.33 27.76
N LEU A 147 8.63 -4.44 26.88
CA LEU A 147 8.70 -4.10 25.47
C LEU A 147 7.52 -3.20 25.13
N THR A 148 7.76 -2.23 24.25
CA THR A 148 6.71 -1.39 23.66
C THR A 148 6.55 -1.76 22.19
N VAL A 149 5.37 -2.24 21.83
CA VAL A 149 5.02 -2.59 20.44
C VAL A 149 4.16 -1.49 19.88
N SER A 150 4.65 -0.84 18.82
CA SER A 150 3.90 0.15 18.05
C SER A 150 3.22 -0.52 16.85
N VAL A 151 1.90 -0.37 16.71
CA VAL A 151 1.10 -0.87 15.59
C VAL A 151 0.29 0.31 15.05
N GLY A 152 0.66 0.83 13.89
CA GLY A 152 0.10 2.09 13.38
C GLY A 152 0.35 3.24 14.36
N GLU A 153 -0.71 3.83 14.90
CA GLU A 153 -0.64 4.91 15.90
C GLU A 153 -0.75 4.41 17.36
N ALA A 154 -1.05 3.13 17.55
CA ALA A 154 -1.19 2.55 18.89
C ALA A 154 0.16 2.06 19.42
N ALA A 155 0.40 2.28 20.72
CA ALA A 155 1.52 1.69 21.45
C ALA A 155 0.99 0.73 22.53
N ILE A 156 1.47 -0.51 22.53
CA ILE A 156 1.06 -1.57 23.42
C ILE A 156 2.29 -2.00 24.23
N ASN A 157 2.18 -1.92 25.56
CA ASN A 157 3.24 -2.40 26.43
C ASN A 157 3.00 -3.88 26.73
N ILE A 158 4.02 -4.69 26.49
CA ILE A 158 4.03 -6.12 26.74
C ILE A 158 5.24 -6.49 27.58
N ARG A 159 5.21 -7.67 28.20
CA ARG A 159 6.34 -8.23 28.90
C ARG A 159 6.58 -9.65 28.39
N SER A 160 7.79 -9.94 27.92
CA SER A 160 8.14 -11.24 27.33
C SER A 160 9.57 -11.64 27.63
N ALA A 161 9.78 -12.95 27.82
CA ALA A 161 11.07 -13.61 27.87
C ALA A 161 11.40 -14.37 26.58
N ALA A 162 10.62 -14.16 25.51
CA ALA A 162 10.81 -14.78 24.21
C ALA A 162 12.21 -14.53 23.65
N ARG A 163 12.67 -15.42 22.80
CA ARG A 163 13.99 -15.30 22.16
C ARG A 163 13.96 -14.37 20.96
N THR A 164 12.84 -14.35 20.24
CA THR A 164 12.68 -13.58 19.02
C THR A 164 11.52 -12.59 19.11
N VAL A 165 11.55 -11.60 18.24
CA VAL A 165 10.48 -10.60 18.10
C VAL A 165 9.16 -11.26 17.74
N GLY A 166 9.18 -12.21 16.78
CA GLY A 166 7.98 -12.93 16.33
C GLY A 166 7.31 -13.74 17.46
N GLU A 167 8.12 -14.44 18.28
CA GLU A 167 7.61 -15.14 19.46
C GLU A 167 6.95 -14.18 20.44
N ALA A 168 7.60 -13.06 20.77
CA ALA A 168 7.06 -12.06 21.70
C ALA A 168 5.76 -11.43 21.18
N LEU A 169 5.67 -11.13 19.88
CA LEU A 169 4.47 -10.62 19.25
C LEU A 169 3.32 -11.65 19.28
N THR A 170 3.64 -12.92 19.05
CA THR A 170 2.66 -14.02 19.09
C THR A 170 2.12 -14.22 20.51
N GLU A 171 3.00 -14.23 21.52
CA GLU A 171 2.62 -14.33 22.95
C GLU A 171 1.71 -13.16 23.37
N ALA A 172 1.95 -11.99 22.81
CA ALA A 172 1.16 -10.79 23.09
C ALA A 172 -0.17 -10.72 22.31
N GLY A 173 -0.47 -11.71 21.43
CA GLY A 173 -1.65 -11.70 20.59
C GLY A 173 -1.58 -10.72 19.42
N ILE A 174 -0.38 -10.36 18.99
CA ILE A 174 -0.09 -9.43 17.87
C ILE A 174 0.69 -10.17 16.77
N PRO A 175 0.28 -11.34 16.29
CA PRO A 175 1.03 -12.07 15.27
C PRO A 175 1.14 -11.28 13.98
N LEU A 176 2.23 -11.45 13.24
CA LEU A 176 2.35 -10.95 11.87
C LEU A 176 1.54 -11.86 10.93
N ILE A 177 0.73 -11.27 10.08
CA ILE A 177 -0.18 -12.00 9.19
C ILE A 177 0.06 -11.56 7.74
N GLY A 178 0.22 -12.52 6.83
CA GLY A 178 0.36 -12.26 5.39
C GLY A 178 1.61 -11.49 5.05
N PHE A 179 1.46 -10.22 4.68
CA PHE A 179 2.57 -9.33 4.30
C PHE A 179 3.05 -8.42 5.43
N ASP A 180 2.51 -8.58 6.64
CA ASP A 180 2.91 -7.78 7.79
C ASP A 180 4.42 -7.88 8.04
N THR A 181 4.99 -6.82 8.52
CA THR A 181 6.42 -6.76 8.85
C THR A 181 6.64 -6.19 10.25
N SER A 182 7.78 -6.51 10.83
CA SER A 182 8.21 -5.89 12.07
C SER A 182 9.63 -5.31 11.95
N SER A 183 9.92 -4.35 12.81
CA SER A 183 11.25 -3.80 12.97
C SER A 183 11.54 -3.71 14.48
N PRO A 184 12.54 -4.47 15.00
CA PRO A 184 13.36 -5.47 14.29
C PRO A 184 12.53 -6.61 13.67
N SER A 185 13.15 -7.37 12.75
CA SER A 185 12.50 -8.50 12.05
C SER A 185 12.04 -9.58 13.03
N GLU A 186 10.99 -10.33 12.67
CA GLU A 186 10.42 -11.39 13.52
C GLU A 186 11.43 -12.44 13.99
N ASN A 187 12.46 -12.72 13.18
CA ASN A 187 13.50 -13.70 13.47
C ASN A 187 14.67 -13.13 14.30
N GLU A 188 14.68 -11.83 14.52
CA GLU A 188 15.73 -11.19 15.32
C GLU A 188 15.45 -11.32 16.82
N ALA A 189 16.53 -11.23 17.61
CA ALA A 189 16.44 -11.20 19.07
C ALA A 189 15.69 -9.94 19.52
N LEU A 190 15.10 -10.02 20.72
CA LEU A 190 14.42 -8.87 21.32
C LEU A 190 15.35 -7.66 21.41
N PRO A 191 14.93 -6.48 20.93
CA PRO A 191 15.78 -5.29 20.89
C PRO A 191 16.16 -4.79 22.28
N ALA A 192 17.40 -4.35 22.44
CA ALA A 192 17.89 -3.87 23.73
C ALA A 192 17.12 -2.64 24.26
N ASN A 193 16.65 -1.78 23.36
CA ASN A 193 15.83 -0.60 23.69
C ASN A 193 14.36 -0.94 23.97
N GLY A 194 13.95 -2.20 23.83
CA GLY A 194 12.58 -2.66 24.05
C GLY A 194 11.54 -2.15 23.05
N GLN A 195 11.95 -1.55 21.94
CA GLN A 195 11.02 -0.98 20.96
C GLN A 195 10.83 -1.92 19.75
N ILE A 196 9.59 -2.27 19.47
CA ILE A 196 9.21 -3.08 18.30
C ILE A 196 8.15 -2.30 17.53
N ARG A 197 8.34 -2.13 16.23
CA ARG A 197 7.33 -1.59 15.34
C ARG A 197 6.75 -2.70 14.47
N VAL A 198 5.44 -2.79 14.41
CA VAL A 198 4.70 -3.65 13.49
C VAL A 198 4.04 -2.76 12.46
N VAL A 199 4.23 -3.10 11.19
CA VAL A 199 3.55 -2.48 10.04
C VAL A 199 2.53 -3.47 9.49
N ARG A 200 1.26 -3.12 9.54
CA ARG A 200 0.18 -3.93 8.97
C ARG A 200 0.10 -3.68 7.47
N VAL A 201 0.26 -4.73 6.68
CA VAL A 201 0.32 -4.65 5.22
C VAL A 201 -0.84 -5.40 4.59
N SER A 202 -1.59 -4.70 3.74
CA SER A 202 -2.63 -5.31 2.93
C SER A 202 -2.51 -4.92 1.47
N GLU A 203 -2.94 -5.79 0.57
CA GLU A 203 -3.01 -5.52 -0.86
C GLU A 203 -4.45 -5.70 -1.34
N SER A 204 -4.85 -4.85 -2.27
CA SER A 204 -6.12 -4.98 -2.97
C SER A 204 -5.92 -4.81 -4.47
N THR A 205 -6.78 -5.46 -5.27
CA THR A 205 -6.82 -5.27 -6.72
C THR A 205 -8.03 -4.43 -7.07
N SER A 206 -7.78 -3.31 -7.76
CA SER A 206 -8.82 -2.46 -8.34
C SER A 206 -8.95 -2.77 -9.83
N VAL A 207 -10.17 -2.83 -10.34
CA VAL A 207 -10.48 -3.04 -11.75
C VAL A 207 -11.20 -1.81 -12.27
N ALA A 208 -10.70 -1.25 -13.37
CA ALA A 208 -11.28 -0.09 -14.03
C ALA A 208 -11.44 -0.33 -15.53
N LEU A 209 -12.52 0.24 -16.11
CA LEU A 209 -12.73 0.24 -17.54
C LEU A 209 -12.19 1.54 -18.12
N LYS A 210 -11.45 1.44 -19.24
CA LYS A 210 -10.87 2.57 -19.97
C LYS A 210 -11.33 2.54 -21.42
N SER A 211 -11.79 3.67 -21.91
CA SER A 211 -12.14 3.83 -23.32
C SER A 211 -10.88 4.00 -24.17
N ILE A 212 -10.78 3.25 -25.26
CA ILE A 212 -9.73 3.37 -26.26
C ILE A 212 -10.28 4.19 -27.42
N PRO A 213 -9.75 5.40 -27.70
CA PRO A 213 -10.24 6.24 -28.77
C PRO A 213 -10.09 5.55 -30.15
N PHE A 214 -11.08 5.73 -31.03
CA PHE A 214 -10.96 5.32 -32.40
C PHE A 214 -10.08 6.30 -33.20
N THR A 215 -9.49 5.82 -34.27
CA THR A 215 -8.76 6.65 -35.27
C THR A 215 -9.68 7.01 -36.45
N THR A 216 -9.41 8.13 -37.13
CA THR A 216 -10.08 8.49 -38.37
C THR A 216 -9.16 8.19 -39.54
N GLN A 217 -9.61 7.35 -40.45
CA GLN A 217 -8.96 7.06 -41.72
C GLN A 217 -9.67 7.88 -42.82
N ARG A 218 -8.89 8.52 -43.69
CA ARG A 218 -9.41 9.27 -44.84
C ARG A 218 -8.97 8.60 -46.14
N THR A 219 -9.91 8.48 -47.04
CA THR A 219 -9.69 8.01 -48.41
C THR A 219 -10.30 9.01 -49.39
N GLU A 220 -9.91 8.97 -50.64
CA GLU A 220 -10.48 9.80 -51.70
C GLU A 220 -11.33 8.96 -52.67
N SER A 221 -12.41 9.56 -53.19
CA SER A 221 -13.24 8.95 -54.23
C SER A 221 -13.64 9.96 -55.28
N ALA A 222 -13.57 9.53 -56.55
CA ALA A 222 -14.06 10.30 -57.68
C ALA A 222 -15.61 10.31 -57.83
N ASP A 223 -16.31 9.56 -56.98
CA ASP A 223 -17.77 9.52 -56.94
C ASP A 223 -18.36 10.58 -56.00
N VAL A 224 -17.50 11.23 -55.21
CA VAL A 224 -17.89 12.30 -54.26
C VAL A 224 -17.38 13.63 -54.82
N PRO A 225 -18.22 14.67 -54.89
CA PRO A 225 -17.79 15.99 -55.34
C PRO A 225 -16.68 16.57 -54.49
N LEU A 226 -15.74 17.26 -55.13
CA LEU A 226 -14.65 17.95 -54.44
C LEU A 226 -15.18 18.91 -53.39
N GLY A 227 -14.57 18.87 -52.18
CA GLY A 227 -14.99 19.67 -51.04
C GLY A 227 -16.14 19.06 -50.24
N GLN A 228 -16.64 17.89 -50.60
CA GLN A 228 -17.62 17.13 -49.82
C GLN A 228 -16.95 15.93 -49.17
N GLU A 229 -17.45 15.57 -47.99
CA GLU A 229 -16.98 14.41 -47.24
C GLU A 229 -18.17 13.51 -46.85
N ASN A 230 -18.02 12.21 -47.07
CA ASN A 230 -18.99 11.20 -46.64
C ASN A 230 -18.39 10.28 -45.58
N ILE A 231 -19.11 10.08 -44.47
CA ILE A 231 -18.74 9.09 -43.48
C ILE A 231 -19.31 7.74 -43.91
N ILE A 232 -18.46 6.82 -44.36
CA ILE A 232 -18.88 5.49 -44.78
C ILE A 232 -18.84 4.46 -43.65
N GLN A 233 -18.07 4.77 -42.59
CA GLN A 233 -18.01 3.97 -41.36
C GLN A 233 -17.90 4.89 -40.16
N ALA A 234 -18.83 4.76 -39.24
CA ALA A 234 -18.75 5.47 -37.97
C ALA A 234 -17.66 4.86 -37.06
N GLY A 235 -16.90 5.71 -36.39
CA GLY A 235 -15.94 5.26 -35.40
C GLY A 235 -16.65 4.79 -34.13
N VAL A 236 -16.13 3.71 -33.52
CA VAL A 236 -16.58 3.21 -32.22
C VAL A 236 -15.36 3.07 -31.32
N ASN A 237 -15.42 3.68 -30.14
CA ASN A 237 -14.34 3.53 -29.18
C ASN A 237 -14.21 2.07 -28.75
N GLY A 238 -12.98 1.62 -28.62
CA GLY A 238 -12.64 0.38 -27.96
C GLY A 238 -12.84 0.47 -26.44
N LEU A 239 -12.62 -0.64 -25.76
CA LEU A 239 -12.71 -0.76 -24.33
C LEU A 239 -11.60 -1.65 -23.82
N SER A 240 -10.87 -1.21 -22.83
CA SER A 240 -9.92 -2.02 -22.08
C SER A 240 -10.31 -2.10 -20.61
N MET A 241 -9.84 -3.15 -19.96
CA MET A 241 -9.93 -3.38 -18.53
C MET A 241 -8.53 -3.32 -17.95
N ILE A 242 -8.37 -2.48 -16.93
CA ILE A 242 -7.08 -2.26 -16.27
C ILE A 242 -7.16 -2.87 -14.87
N HIS A 243 -6.23 -3.78 -14.55
CA HIS A 243 -6.02 -4.26 -13.20
C HIS A 243 -4.91 -3.45 -12.53
N THR A 244 -5.21 -2.95 -11.34
CA THR A 244 -4.27 -2.13 -10.57
C THR A 244 -4.13 -2.74 -9.18
N ARG A 245 -2.92 -3.14 -8.79
CA ARG A 245 -2.60 -3.55 -7.43
C ARG A 245 -2.31 -2.33 -6.58
N ILE A 246 -2.94 -2.27 -5.42
CA ILE A 246 -2.79 -1.19 -4.45
C ILE A 246 -2.30 -1.82 -3.16
N ARG A 247 -1.17 -1.32 -2.64
CA ARG A 247 -0.59 -1.73 -1.38
C ARG A 247 -0.83 -0.66 -0.33
N TYR A 248 -1.27 -1.11 0.83
CA TYR A 248 -1.50 -0.27 2.01
C TYR A 248 -0.57 -0.69 3.13
N GLU A 249 -0.01 0.28 3.84
CA GLU A 249 0.74 0.10 5.08
C GLU A 249 0.08 0.92 6.18
N ASP A 250 -0.26 0.26 7.29
CA ASP A 250 -1.03 0.86 8.40
C ASP A 250 -2.31 1.58 7.92
N GLY A 251 -2.98 1.00 6.91
CA GLY A 251 -4.20 1.54 6.31
C GLY A 251 -4.00 2.71 5.33
N LYS A 252 -2.76 3.16 5.09
CA LYS A 252 -2.43 4.22 4.13
C LYS A 252 -1.93 3.62 2.83
N GLU A 253 -2.41 4.12 1.70
CA GLU A 253 -1.91 3.71 0.38
C GLU A 253 -0.45 4.15 0.22
N VAL A 254 0.44 3.19 -0.02
CA VAL A 254 1.89 3.43 -0.21
C VAL A 254 2.34 3.16 -1.63
N SER A 255 1.62 2.31 -2.35
CA SER A 255 1.91 2.10 -3.77
C SER A 255 0.67 1.70 -4.55
N ARG A 256 0.65 2.12 -5.82
CA ARG A 256 -0.36 1.78 -6.81
C ARG A 256 0.33 1.40 -8.10
N LYS A 257 0.14 0.19 -8.60
CA LYS A 257 0.79 -0.32 -9.80
C LYS A 257 -0.22 -1.00 -10.71
N THR A 258 -0.27 -0.56 -11.97
CA THR A 258 -0.99 -1.28 -13.02
C THR A 258 -0.27 -2.60 -13.29
N GLU A 259 -0.99 -3.71 -13.20
CA GLU A 259 -0.46 -5.06 -13.47
C GLU A 259 -0.60 -5.42 -14.94
N ASP A 260 -1.80 -5.22 -15.47
CA ASP A 260 -2.11 -5.48 -16.87
C ASP A 260 -3.22 -4.56 -17.39
N GLU A 261 -3.32 -4.49 -18.73
CA GLU A 261 -4.42 -3.88 -19.46
C GLU A 261 -4.89 -4.90 -20.50
N VAL A 262 -6.11 -5.37 -20.36
CA VAL A 262 -6.73 -6.34 -21.26
C VAL A 262 -7.70 -5.63 -22.17
N ILE A 263 -7.51 -5.74 -23.51
CA ILE A 263 -8.44 -5.19 -24.49
C ILE A 263 -9.68 -6.08 -24.56
N LEU A 264 -10.83 -5.54 -24.15
CA LEU A 264 -12.12 -6.23 -24.19
C LEU A 264 -12.81 -6.06 -25.54
N ARG A 265 -12.59 -4.92 -26.20
CA ARG A 265 -13.10 -4.60 -27.51
C ARG A 265 -12.14 -3.65 -28.22
N GLU A 266 -11.68 -4.03 -29.40
CA GLU A 266 -10.86 -3.18 -30.27
C GLU A 266 -11.64 -1.93 -30.75
N PRO A 267 -10.98 -0.78 -30.88
CA PRO A 267 -11.61 0.39 -31.47
C PRO A 267 -11.88 0.17 -32.98
N GLN A 268 -13.07 0.55 -33.43
CA GLN A 268 -13.40 0.55 -34.86
C GLN A 268 -13.08 1.92 -35.43
N PRO A 269 -12.24 2.02 -36.48
CA PRO A 269 -11.89 3.31 -37.06
C PRO A 269 -13.10 3.97 -37.75
N ARG A 270 -13.15 5.29 -37.68
CA ARG A 270 -14.02 6.10 -38.52
C ARG A 270 -13.40 6.20 -39.91
N ILE A 271 -14.17 5.87 -40.94
CA ILE A 271 -13.71 6.01 -42.33
C ILE A 271 -14.48 7.14 -42.98
N VAL A 272 -13.74 8.14 -43.44
CA VAL A 272 -14.24 9.31 -44.15
C VAL A 272 -13.72 9.30 -45.58
N VAL A 273 -14.60 9.43 -46.55
CA VAL A 273 -14.27 9.55 -47.96
C VAL A 273 -14.39 11.01 -48.37
N GLY A 274 -13.29 11.62 -48.72
CA GLY A 274 -13.23 12.95 -49.34
C GLY A 274 -13.47 12.89 -50.82
N GLY A 275 -14.16 13.89 -51.37
CA GLY A 275 -14.43 13.98 -52.79
C GLY A 275 -13.25 14.46 -53.60
N SER A 276 -13.02 13.84 -54.77
CA SER A 276 -12.10 14.30 -55.81
C SER A 276 -12.80 14.56 -57.15
N GLN A 277 -14.12 14.35 -57.20
CA GLN A 277 -14.89 14.61 -58.42
C GLN A 277 -14.98 16.12 -58.69
N ILE A 278 -14.45 16.56 -59.79
CA ILE A 278 -14.63 17.93 -60.29
C ILE A 278 -16.01 18.06 -60.94
N VAL A 279 -16.84 18.92 -60.35
CA VAL A 279 -18.15 19.29 -60.91
C VAL A 279 -18.11 20.76 -61.24
N LEU A 280 -18.25 21.08 -62.51
CA LEU A 280 -18.34 22.47 -62.97
C LEU A 280 -19.70 23.04 -62.58
N ALA A 281 -19.68 24.23 -62.00
CA ALA A 281 -20.88 24.98 -61.68
C ALA A 281 -20.84 26.40 -62.27
N PRO A 282 -21.99 26.96 -62.70
CA PRO A 282 -22.01 28.32 -63.24
C PRO A 282 -21.65 29.36 -62.15
N LEU A 283 -20.83 30.33 -62.50
CA LEU A 283 -20.44 31.38 -61.54
C LEU A 283 -21.67 32.21 -61.14
N PRO A 284 -21.92 32.51 -59.90
CA PRO A 284 -23.10 33.21 -59.39
C PRO A 284 -22.99 34.74 -59.66
N ILE A 285 -22.88 35.16 -60.95
CA ILE A 285 -22.82 36.57 -61.37
C ILE A 285 -23.82 36.85 -62.50
N ASN A 286 -24.45 38.01 -62.46
CA ASN A 286 -25.47 38.37 -63.46
C ASN A 286 -24.94 39.17 -64.62
N ASN A 287 -23.67 39.58 -64.69
CA ASN A 287 -23.08 40.45 -65.72
C ASN A 287 -21.74 39.88 -66.16
N GLY A 288 -21.70 39.35 -67.35
CA GLY A 288 -20.49 38.89 -68.01
C GLY A 288 -20.67 37.61 -68.84
N ALA A 289 -19.61 37.19 -69.53
CA ALA A 289 -19.63 35.91 -70.27
C ALA A 289 -19.84 34.77 -69.27
N PRO A 290 -20.64 33.75 -69.58
CA PRO A 290 -20.82 32.60 -68.73
C PRO A 290 -19.47 31.96 -68.47
N SER A 291 -19.09 31.90 -67.19
CA SER A 291 -17.86 31.24 -66.73
C SER A 291 -18.24 30.22 -65.68
N ASP A 292 -17.72 29.01 -65.85
CA ASP A 292 -17.88 27.96 -64.86
C ASP A 292 -16.68 27.95 -63.89
N TYR A 293 -16.93 27.56 -62.70
CA TYR A 293 -15.89 27.31 -61.69
C TYR A 293 -15.89 25.82 -61.30
N TRP A 294 -14.73 25.34 -60.92
CA TRP A 294 -14.56 23.95 -60.49
C TRP A 294 -14.37 23.82 -59.00
N LEU A 295 -14.03 24.93 -58.29
CA LEU A 295 -13.87 24.97 -56.83
C LEU A 295 -14.26 26.34 -56.30
N ALA A 296 -15.00 26.39 -55.21
CA ALA A 296 -15.21 27.56 -54.40
C ALA A 296 -14.66 27.28 -53.00
N THR A 297 -13.75 28.12 -52.52
CA THR A 297 -13.14 27.96 -51.19
C THR A 297 -13.01 29.30 -50.47
N GLN A 298 -12.99 29.27 -49.16
CA GLN A 298 -12.74 30.45 -48.33
C GLN A 298 -11.23 30.69 -48.23
N MET A 299 -10.79 31.92 -48.54
CA MET A 299 -9.43 32.39 -48.36
C MET A 299 -9.45 33.70 -47.61
N TYR A 300 -8.43 33.93 -46.74
CA TYR A 300 -8.27 35.23 -46.09
C TYR A 300 -7.59 36.22 -47.02
N ALA A 301 -8.29 37.24 -47.38
CA ALA A 301 -7.79 38.29 -48.28
C ALA A 301 -7.06 39.38 -47.50
N THR A 302 -5.97 39.85 -48.07
CA THR A 302 -5.32 41.12 -47.79
C THR A 302 -5.28 41.90 -49.08
N VAL A 303 -4.78 43.12 -49.04
CA VAL A 303 -4.73 44.02 -50.21
C VAL A 303 -3.35 44.62 -50.36
N TYR A 304 -2.91 44.76 -51.63
CA TYR A 304 -1.64 45.43 -51.94
C TYR A 304 -1.74 46.30 -53.18
N SER A 305 -0.82 47.28 -53.29
CA SER A 305 -0.59 48.02 -54.51
C SER A 305 0.91 48.08 -54.84
N PRO A 306 1.32 48.52 -56.02
CA PRO A 306 2.74 48.56 -56.37
C PRO A 306 3.64 49.25 -55.32
N CYS A 307 3.17 50.32 -54.66
CA CYS A 307 3.93 51.02 -53.63
C CYS A 307 3.58 50.62 -52.19
N ALA A 308 2.59 49.76 -52.03
CA ALA A 308 2.16 49.21 -50.73
C ALA A 308 2.20 47.69 -50.78
N SER A 309 3.30 47.11 -51.24
CA SER A 309 3.51 45.64 -51.41
C SER A 309 4.36 45.03 -50.26
N GLY A 310 4.75 45.80 -49.30
CA GLY A 310 5.60 45.31 -48.17
C GLY A 310 7.09 45.11 -48.53
N THR A 311 7.52 45.47 -49.73
CA THR A 311 8.90 45.25 -50.25
C THR A 311 9.85 46.39 -49.97
N GLY A 312 9.42 47.45 -49.27
CA GLY A 312 10.26 48.61 -48.95
C GLY A 312 10.45 49.59 -50.06
N GLY A 313 9.61 49.52 -51.09
CA GLY A 313 9.61 50.43 -52.29
C GLY A 313 8.46 50.10 -53.22
N CYS A 314 8.36 50.80 -54.34
CA CYS A 314 7.36 50.45 -55.36
C CYS A 314 7.87 49.32 -56.24
N SER A 315 7.10 48.21 -56.34
CA SER A 315 7.31 47.09 -57.25
C SER A 315 6.17 47.03 -58.27
N TYR A 316 6.45 47.33 -59.47
CA TYR A 316 5.46 47.35 -60.60
C TYR A 316 5.40 46.02 -61.34
N SER A 317 6.23 45.03 -61.06
CA SER A 317 6.27 43.71 -61.68
C SER A 317 6.00 42.62 -60.66
N THR A 318 5.19 41.66 -61.03
CA THR A 318 4.81 40.50 -60.20
C THR A 318 5.68 39.29 -60.49
N SER A 319 5.56 38.22 -59.75
CA SER A 319 6.29 36.94 -59.89
C SER A 319 6.04 36.29 -61.25
N SER A 320 4.89 36.55 -61.92
CA SER A 320 4.58 36.10 -63.24
C SER A 320 5.20 36.98 -64.33
N GLY A 321 5.77 38.13 -64.03
CA GLY A 321 6.21 39.17 -64.95
C GLY A 321 5.11 40.09 -65.46
N ALA A 322 3.87 39.89 -65.04
CA ALA A 322 2.76 40.80 -65.34
C ALA A 322 2.88 42.07 -64.50
N PRO A 323 2.30 43.24 -64.98
CA PRO A 323 2.22 44.43 -64.12
C PRO A 323 1.43 44.18 -62.88
N ALA A 324 1.93 44.66 -61.72
CA ALA A 324 1.20 44.62 -60.46
C ALA A 324 0.02 45.60 -60.48
N GLY A 325 -1.16 45.20 -60.05
CA GLY A 325 -2.37 46.01 -60.03
C GLY A 325 -3.64 45.20 -60.10
N GLN A 326 -4.74 45.87 -60.39
CA GLN A 326 -6.08 45.28 -60.47
C GLN A 326 -6.10 44.08 -61.45
N GLY A 327 -6.63 42.93 -60.99
CA GLY A 327 -6.73 41.70 -61.76
C GLY A 327 -5.56 40.73 -61.60
N ILE A 328 -4.54 41.06 -60.86
CA ILE A 328 -3.50 40.15 -60.42
C ILE A 328 -3.64 39.92 -58.90
N VAL A 329 -3.57 38.69 -58.47
CA VAL A 329 -3.59 38.33 -57.02
C VAL A 329 -2.36 37.54 -56.68
N ALA A 330 -1.86 37.73 -55.45
CA ALA A 330 -0.77 36.97 -54.91
C ALA A 330 -1.28 35.86 -53.99
N VAL A 331 -0.53 34.77 -53.95
CA VAL A 331 -0.73 33.70 -52.98
C VAL A 331 0.59 33.42 -52.28
N ASP A 332 0.54 32.68 -51.18
CA ASP A 332 1.77 32.28 -50.47
C ASP A 332 2.74 31.59 -51.43
N TYR A 333 4.01 31.94 -51.31
CA TYR A 333 5.07 31.42 -52.21
C TYR A 333 5.17 29.89 -52.17
N SER A 334 4.78 29.21 -51.03
CA SER A 334 4.82 27.75 -50.91
C SER A 334 3.80 27.05 -51.80
N ILE A 335 2.71 27.73 -52.18
CA ILE A 335 1.63 27.18 -53.04
C ILE A 335 1.58 27.77 -54.44
N TYR A 336 2.35 28.81 -54.70
CA TYR A 336 2.31 29.53 -55.99
C TYR A 336 2.60 28.63 -57.17
N SER A 337 3.59 27.74 -57.07
CA SER A 337 3.96 26.84 -58.18
C SER A 337 2.80 25.95 -58.66
N TYR A 338 1.83 25.68 -57.79
CA TYR A 338 0.65 24.88 -58.12
C TYR A 338 -0.51 25.71 -58.69
N LEU A 339 -0.56 27.01 -58.37
CA LEU A 339 -1.69 27.90 -58.71
C LEU A 339 -1.36 28.94 -59.74
N ALA A 340 -0.11 29.13 -60.10
CA ALA A 340 0.34 30.15 -61.02
C ALA A 340 -0.44 30.11 -62.37
N GLY A 341 -0.98 31.23 -62.80
CA GLY A 341 -1.75 31.34 -64.00
C GLY A 341 -3.23 30.93 -63.91
N MET A 342 -3.66 30.34 -62.78
CA MET A 342 -5.09 30.04 -62.61
C MET A 342 -5.90 31.31 -62.52
N LYS A 343 -7.08 31.27 -63.17
CA LYS A 343 -8.04 32.35 -63.10
C LYS A 343 -9.00 32.15 -61.95
N VAL A 344 -9.27 33.19 -61.22
CA VAL A 344 -10.20 33.23 -60.10
C VAL A 344 -11.21 34.36 -60.25
N TYR A 345 -12.34 34.19 -59.59
CA TYR A 345 -13.31 35.25 -59.38
C TYR A 345 -13.52 35.45 -57.90
N ILE A 346 -13.52 36.70 -57.49
CA ILE A 346 -13.70 37.05 -56.06
C ILE A 346 -14.80 38.10 -55.99
N PRO A 347 -15.91 37.83 -55.28
CA PRO A 347 -16.99 38.76 -55.10
C PRO A 347 -16.51 40.11 -54.57
N GLY A 348 -16.92 41.21 -55.15
CA GLY A 348 -16.49 42.55 -54.76
C GLY A 348 -15.14 43.00 -55.32
N TYR A 349 -14.26 42.07 -55.74
CA TYR A 349 -12.99 42.36 -56.40
C TYR A 349 -13.07 42.17 -57.90
N GLY A 350 -13.62 41.07 -58.39
CA GLY A 350 -13.76 40.73 -59.78
C GLY A 350 -12.93 39.55 -60.24
N PHE A 351 -12.72 39.46 -61.57
CA PHE A 351 -11.86 38.45 -62.20
C PHE A 351 -10.38 38.77 -61.94
N ALA A 352 -9.59 37.75 -61.65
CA ALA A 352 -8.15 37.88 -61.48
C ALA A 352 -7.39 36.65 -61.95
N THR A 353 -6.10 36.82 -62.12
CA THR A 353 -5.14 35.71 -62.33
C THR A 353 -4.21 35.62 -61.15
N ILE A 354 -3.94 34.42 -60.69
CA ILE A 354 -2.91 34.17 -59.68
C ILE A 354 -1.55 34.36 -60.37
N GLY A 355 -0.94 35.53 -60.15
CA GLY A 355 0.25 35.93 -60.90
C GLY A 355 1.35 36.48 -60.02
N ASP A 356 1.14 36.50 -58.71
CA ASP A 356 2.14 37.03 -57.78
C ASP A 356 2.29 36.17 -56.53
N THR A 357 3.34 36.44 -55.76
CA THR A 357 3.68 35.72 -54.52
C THR A 357 3.89 36.68 -53.39
N GLY A 358 3.52 36.22 -52.19
CA GLY A 358 3.77 36.94 -50.96
C GLY A 358 3.89 35.99 -49.76
N GLY A 359 4.15 36.53 -48.58
CA GLY A 359 4.17 35.80 -47.33
C GLY A 359 2.92 36.10 -46.54
N GLY A 360 1.89 35.27 -46.67
CA GLY A 360 0.64 35.41 -45.91
C GLY A 360 0.61 34.54 -44.64
N PRO A 361 -0.34 34.81 -43.74
CA PRO A 361 -0.50 34.02 -42.56
C PRO A 361 -0.93 32.57 -42.87
N ILE A 362 -0.42 31.61 -42.13
CA ILE A 362 -0.92 30.24 -42.12
C ILE A 362 -2.21 30.24 -41.28
N ILE A 363 -3.33 29.92 -41.92
CA ILE A 363 -4.64 30.13 -41.29
C ILE A 363 -5.30 28.81 -40.84
N GLU A 364 -4.91 27.70 -41.44
CA GLU A 364 -5.50 26.39 -41.15
C GLU A 364 -4.45 25.29 -41.13
N THR A 365 -4.51 24.44 -40.10
CA THR A 365 -3.79 23.17 -40.09
C THR A 365 -4.82 22.04 -40.22
N ALA A 366 -4.86 21.34 -41.32
CA ALA A 366 -5.71 20.19 -41.52
C ALA A 366 -4.85 18.93 -41.68
N LEU A 367 -5.15 17.86 -40.92
CA LEU A 367 -4.41 16.59 -40.93
C LEU A 367 -2.90 16.72 -40.63
N GLY A 368 -2.53 17.67 -39.76
CA GLY A 368 -1.12 17.93 -39.47
C GLY A 368 -0.34 18.68 -40.52
N VAL A 369 -0.98 19.06 -41.63
CA VAL A 369 -0.39 19.85 -42.71
C VAL A 369 -0.90 21.29 -42.64
N ALA A 370 0.02 22.23 -42.56
CA ALA A 370 -0.31 23.65 -42.61
C ALA A 370 -0.80 23.99 -44.02
N ARG A 371 -2.03 24.51 -44.12
CA ARG A 371 -2.65 24.93 -45.36
C ARG A 371 -2.73 26.43 -45.34
N THR A 372 -2.01 27.08 -46.28
CA THR A 372 -2.07 28.52 -46.44
C THR A 372 -3.33 28.89 -47.20
N LYS A 373 -4.36 29.35 -46.51
CA LYS A 373 -5.59 29.91 -47.15
C LYS A 373 -5.55 31.43 -47.15
N TRP A 374 -4.52 31.97 -47.80
CA TRP A 374 -4.31 33.40 -47.91
C TRP A 374 -4.21 33.81 -49.36
N ILE A 375 -4.81 34.96 -49.67
CA ILE A 375 -4.77 35.59 -50.98
C ILE A 375 -4.60 37.10 -50.82
N ASP A 376 -3.72 37.73 -51.62
CA ASP A 376 -3.50 39.16 -51.59
C ASP A 376 -4.03 39.78 -52.88
N LEU A 377 -4.93 40.76 -52.74
CA LEU A 377 -5.67 41.36 -53.83
C LEU A 377 -4.91 42.59 -54.31
N GLY A 378 -4.40 42.55 -55.56
CA GLY A 378 -3.68 43.65 -56.15
C GLY A 378 -4.61 44.77 -56.68
N PHE A 379 -4.25 46.00 -56.33
CA PHE A 379 -4.93 47.20 -56.79
C PHE A 379 -3.98 48.10 -57.56
N ASN A 380 -4.48 48.91 -58.49
CA ASN A 380 -3.68 49.96 -59.08
C ASN A 380 -3.28 50.98 -58.00
N GLU A 381 -2.18 51.66 -58.20
CA GLU A 381 -1.71 52.66 -57.26
C GLU A 381 -2.77 53.80 -57.09
N GLY A 382 -3.11 54.10 -55.83
CA GLY A 382 -4.13 55.08 -55.50
C GLY A 382 -5.59 54.58 -55.55
N GLU A 383 -5.86 53.34 -56.04
CA GLU A 383 -7.20 52.78 -56.18
C GLU A 383 -7.46 51.69 -55.10
N MET A 384 -6.52 51.48 -54.17
CA MET A 384 -6.61 50.45 -53.14
C MET A 384 -7.80 50.73 -52.19
N ARG A 385 -8.55 49.71 -51.93
CA ARG A 385 -9.67 49.73 -50.98
C ARG A 385 -9.57 48.52 -50.04
N ASP A 386 -10.06 48.71 -48.84
CA ASP A 386 -10.00 47.65 -47.85
C ASP A 386 -10.96 46.51 -48.22
N MET A 387 -10.41 45.36 -48.44
CA MET A 387 -11.10 44.07 -48.61
C MET A 387 -10.50 42.98 -47.71
N THR A 388 -9.85 43.38 -46.62
CA THR A 388 -9.22 42.49 -45.68
C THR A 388 -10.27 41.62 -44.96
N GLY A 389 -10.11 40.31 -44.99
CA GLY A 389 -11.03 39.38 -44.36
C GLY A 389 -11.28 38.12 -45.19
N TRP A 390 -12.17 37.29 -44.67
CA TRP A 390 -12.55 36.05 -45.37
C TRP A 390 -13.38 36.34 -46.63
N VAL A 391 -12.92 35.85 -47.78
CA VAL A 391 -13.59 35.97 -49.07
C VAL A 391 -13.78 34.60 -49.72
N THR A 392 -14.84 34.44 -50.48
CA THR A 392 -15.00 33.27 -51.34
C THR A 392 -14.19 33.47 -52.61
N VAL A 393 -13.29 32.55 -52.88
CA VAL A 393 -12.50 32.51 -54.14
C VAL A 393 -13.04 31.39 -55.01
N TYR A 394 -13.54 31.74 -56.20
CA TYR A 394 -14.00 30.80 -57.21
C TYR A 394 -12.88 30.54 -58.20
N PHE A 395 -12.36 29.31 -58.24
CA PHE A 395 -11.37 28.88 -59.24
C PHE A 395 -12.08 28.53 -60.55
N LEU A 396 -11.77 29.27 -61.62
CA LEU A 396 -12.47 29.16 -62.87
C LEU A 396 -11.98 27.99 -63.74
N ALA A 397 -12.85 27.47 -64.58
CA ALA A 397 -12.50 26.47 -65.58
C ALA A 397 -11.44 27.01 -66.56
N PRO A 398 -10.57 26.14 -67.17
CA PRO A 398 -10.52 24.70 -66.91
C PRO A 398 -9.91 24.32 -65.53
N ALA A 399 -10.37 23.21 -65.00
CA ALA A 399 -9.73 22.66 -63.79
C ALA A 399 -8.35 22.08 -64.11
N PRO A 400 -7.42 22.05 -63.16
CA PRO A 400 -6.12 21.43 -63.36
C PRO A 400 -6.27 19.91 -63.53
N ALA A 401 -5.30 19.25 -64.18
CA ALA A 401 -5.27 17.79 -64.31
C ALA A 401 -5.12 17.10 -62.98
N GLU A 402 -4.38 17.72 -62.02
CA GLU A 402 -4.23 17.27 -60.65
C GLU A 402 -4.64 18.38 -59.72
N ILE A 403 -5.53 18.06 -58.77
CA ILE A 403 -5.97 19.00 -57.76
C ILE A 403 -4.86 19.11 -56.70
N PRO A 404 -4.33 20.34 -56.44
CA PRO A 404 -3.35 20.53 -55.42
C PRO A 404 -3.87 20.07 -54.07
N TYR A 405 -3.03 19.41 -53.29
CA TYR A 405 -3.40 18.77 -51.98
C TYR A 405 -4.03 19.76 -50.97
N PHE A 406 -3.62 21.04 -51.01
CA PHE A 406 -4.13 22.07 -50.11
C PHE A 406 -5.50 22.64 -50.57
N LEU A 407 -6.00 22.27 -51.70
CA LEU A 407 -7.35 22.59 -52.20
C LEU A 407 -8.35 21.43 -52.05
N LYS A 408 -7.88 20.28 -51.62
CA LYS A 408 -8.71 19.08 -51.34
C LYS A 408 -9.38 19.10 -50.01
#